data_15d2c57fa1bb7690b3cf82de4877d561
#
_entry.id   15d2c57fa1bb7690b3cf82de4877d561
#
_cell.length_a   1.000
_cell.length_b   1.000
_cell.length_c   1.000
_cell.angle_alpha   90.00
_cell.angle_beta   90.00
_cell.angle_gamma   90.00
#
_symmetry.space_group_name_H-M   'P 1'
#
loop_
_entity.id
_entity.type
_entity.pdbx_description
1 polymer ?
#
loop_
_entity_poly.entity_id
_entity_poly.type
_entity_poly.pdbx_seq_one_letter_code
_entity_poly.pdbx_strand_id
1 'polypeptide(L)'
;EVRGPNVFKGYWQMPEKTASEFRSDGFFITGDLATIGEDGYITIVGRDKDLIISGGFNVYPKEVEEIIADYDEVDEVAIFGLPHPDFGEAVAGVIVPANGSTPDTDAIIKRTQDKLAKFKVPKRIWILDELPRNTMGKIQKAQLRKAYEDTFATGSK
;
A
#
# COMPACT_ATOMS: atom_id res chain seq x y z
N GLU A 1 -1.37 4.36 17.64
CA GLU A 1 -1.29 3.52 18.85
C GLU A 1 -2.64 3.49 19.55
N VAL A 2 -2.96 2.39 20.23
CA VAL A 2 -4.24 2.23 20.93
C VAL A 2 -4.03 1.68 22.34
N ARG A 3 -4.90 2.09 23.26
CA ARG A 3 -4.95 1.56 24.62
C ARG A 3 -6.41 1.46 25.06
N GLY A 4 -6.79 0.33 25.65
CA GLY A 4 -8.14 0.12 26.15
C GLY A 4 -8.39 -1.33 26.58
N PRO A 5 -9.53 -1.62 27.18
CA PRO A 5 -9.86 -2.98 27.66
C PRO A 5 -10.04 -4.00 26.54
N ASN A 6 -10.23 -3.55 25.30
CA ASN A 6 -10.33 -4.35 24.09
C ASN A 6 -8.97 -4.76 23.50
N VAL A 7 -7.86 -4.16 23.98
CA VAL A 7 -6.51 -4.51 23.53
C VAL A 7 -6.07 -5.80 24.22
N PHE A 8 -5.56 -6.76 23.43
CA PHE A 8 -5.03 -8.02 23.95
C PHE A 8 -3.77 -7.78 24.80
N LYS A 9 -3.42 -8.74 25.67
CA LYS A 9 -2.33 -8.58 26.64
C LYS A 9 -0.93 -8.88 26.08
N GLY A 10 -0.85 -9.45 24.90
CA GLY A 10 0.41 -9.82 24.25
C GLY A 10 0.26 -11.05 23.36
N TYR A 11 1.31 -11.34 22.61
CA TYR A 11 1.38 -12.48 21.69
C TYR A 11 1.71 -13.76 22.46
N TRP A 12 0.95 -14.83 22.21
CA TRP A 12 1.14 -16.12 22.85
C TRP A 12 2.55 -16.67 22.56
N GLN A 13 3.30 -16.98 23.59
CA GLN A 13 4.68 -17.51 23.52
C GLN A 13 5.66 -16.65 22.70
N MET A 14 5.39 -15.34 22.56
CA MET A 14 6.25 -14.40 21.82
C MET A 14 6.54 -13.15 22.67
N PRO A 15 7.33 -13.29 23.77
CA PRO A 15 7.58 -12.17 24.68
C PRO A 15 8.35 -11.02 24.03
N GLU A 16 9.33 -11.31 23.16
CA GLU A 16 10.10 -10.29 22.46
C GLU A 16 9.23 -9.45 21.51
N LYS A 17 8.35 -10.12 20.75
CA LYS A 17 7.39 -9.44 19.91
C LYS A 17 6.40 -8.60 20.72
N THR A 18 5.93 -9.11 21.84
CA THR A 18 5.06 -8.35 22.75
C THR A 18 5.79 -7.10 23.25
N ALA A 19 7.03 -7.22 23.69
CA ALA A 19 7.83 -6.10 24.19
C ALA A 19 8.11 -5.06 23.10
N SER A 20 8.26 -5.46 21.82
CA SER A 20 8.50 -4.53 20.71
C SER A 20 7.24 -3.79 20.23
N GLU A 21 6.06 -4.37 20.44
CA GLU A 21 4.80 -3.80 19.95
C GLU A 21 3.93 -3.16 21.06
N PHE A 22 4.37 -3.24 22.33
CA PHE A 22 3.72 -2.55 23.44
C PHE A 22 4.66 -1.55 24.09
N ARG A 23 4.18 -0.34 24.33
CA ARG A 23 4.91 0.66 25.11
C ARG A 23 4.81 0.37 26.61
N SER A 24 5.75 0.89 27.39
CA SER A 24 5.78 0.73 28.85
C SER A 24 4.53 1.32 29.54
N ASP A 25 3.85 2.27 28.91
CA ASP A 25 2.61 2.88 29.40
C ASP A 25 1.34 2.16 28.96
N GLY A 26 1.48 0.99 28.30
CA GLY A 26 0.38 0.09 27.91
C GLY A 26 -0.29 0.41 26.57
N PHE A 27 0.27 1.32 25.77
CA PHE A 27 -0.18 1.50 24.39
C PHE A 27 0.34 0.38 23.49
N PHE A 28 -0.53 -0.14 22.64
CA PHE A 28 -0.21 -1.08 21.56
C PHE A 28 0.07 -0.32 20.28
N ILE A 29 1.19 -0.61 19.64
CA ILE A 29 1.61 -0.05 18.35
C ILE A 29 0.94 -0.86 17.25
N THR A 30 -0.09 -0.30 16.61
CA THR A 30 -0.87 -1.01 15.57
C THR A 30 -0.11 -1.13 14.25
N GLY A 31 0.86 -0.24 14.01
CA GLY A 31 1.52 -0.07 12.71
C GLY A 31 0.61 0.54 11.65
N ASP A 32 -0.51 1.13 12.06
CA ASP A 32 -1.41 1.86 11.18
C ASP A 32 -1.09 3.36 11.21
N LEU A 33 -1.22 4.01 10.05
CA LEU A 33 -1.21 5.46 9.89
C LEU A 33 -2.64 5.97 9.80
N ALA A 34 -2.92 7.05 10.50
CA ALA A 34 -4.25 7.61 10.56
C ALA A 34 -4.20 9.16 10.57
N THR A 35 -5.28 9.77 10.13
CA THR A 35 -5.56 11.20 10.28
C THR A 35 -6.66 11.40 11.30
N ILE A 36 -6.65 12.55 11.97
CA ILE A 36 -7.72 12.97 12.89
C ILE A 36 -8.46 14.11 12.23
N GLY A 37 -9.76 13.94 11.99
CA GLY A 37 -10.63 14.98 11.44
C GLY A 37 -10.91 16.08 12.47
N GLU A 38 -11.42 17.22 12.02
CA GLU A 38 -11.84 18.32 12.89
C GLU A 38 -12.95 17.91 13.88
N ASP A 39 -13.72 16.90 13.52
CA ASP A 39 -14.76 16.26 14.33
C ASP A 39 -14.21 15.26 15.37
N GLY A 40 -12.89 15.06 15.39
CA GLY A 40 -12.19 14.15 16.30
C GLY A 40 -12.21 12.67 15.87
N TYR A 41 -12.83 12.33 14.73
CA TYR A 41 -12.79 10.96 14.21
C TYR A 41 -11.44 10.61 13.62
N ILE A 42 -11.05 9.34 13.80
CA ILE A 42 -9.79 8.79 13.31
C ILE A 42 -10.08 8.01 12.02
N THR A 43 -9.43 8.41 10.92
CA THR A 43 -9.48 7.71 9.63
C THR A 43 -8.15 7.03 9.38
N ILE A 44 -8.16 5.68 9.25
CA ILE A 44 -6.96 4.90 8.90
C ILE A 44 -6.67 5.11 7.41
N VAL A 45 -5.48 5.64 7.11
CA VAL A 45 -5.03 5.95 5.74
C VAL A 45 -4.08 4.91 5.18
N GLY A 46 -3.54 4.02 6.00
CA GLY A 46 -2.67 2.93 5.54
C GLY A 46 -1.87 2.28 6.66
N ARG A 47 -0.89 1.48 6.23
CA ARG A 47 0.12 0.86 7.10
C ARG A 47 1.44 1.61 6.98
N ASP A 48 2.12 1.81 8.09
CA ASP A 48 3.45 2.45 8.11
C ASP A 48 4.45 1.74 7.18
N LYS A 49 4.53 0.42 7.26
CA LYS A 49 5.41 -0.41 6.42
C LYS A 49 5.04 -0.44 4.93
N ASP A 50 3.86 0.04 4.56
CA ASP A 50 3.39 0.11 3.18
C ASP A 50 3.44 1.53 2.62
N LEU A 51 3.79 2.52 3.46
CA LEU A 51 4.02 3.90 3.05
C LEU A 51 5.11 3.94 1.98
N ILE A 52 4.86 4.63 0.88
CA ILE A 52 5.81 4.81 -0.21
C ILE A 52 6.42 6.21 -0.07
N ILE A 53 7.75 6.30 -0.10
CA ILE A 53 8.44 7.58 -0.05
C ILE A 53 9.01 7.87 -1.45
N SER A 54 8.26 8.64 -2.23
CA SER A 54 8.60 8.97 -3.62
C SER A 54 9.05 10.43 -3.73
N GLY A 55 10.31 10.65 -4.07
CA GLY A 55 10.88 12.00 -4.19
C GLY A 55 10.77 12.84 -2.91
N GLY A 56 10.81 12.19 -1.73
CA GLY A 56 10.65 12.84 -0.42
C GLY A 56 9.20 13.08 0.01
N PHE A 57 8.23 12.65 -0.78
CA PHE A 57 6.80 12.77 -0.45
C PHE A 57 6.21 11.44 -0.02
N ASN A 58 5.36 11.50 1.01
CA ASN A 58 4.61 10.34 1.48
C ASN A 58 3.45 10.04 0.53
N VAL A 59 3.40 8.82 0.02
CA VAL A 59 2.29 8.31 -0.78
C VAL A 59 1.63 7.15 -0.04
N TYR A 60 0.37 7.30 0.26
CA TYR A 60 -0.44 6.26 0.90
C TYR A 60 -1.03 5.36 -0.19
N PRO A 61 -0.67 4.08 -0.26
CA PRO A 61 -1.15 3.17 -1.30
C PRO A 61 -2.67 3.15 -1.44
N LYS A 62 -3.38 3.20 -0.32
CA LYS A 62 -4.84 3.14 -0.28
C LYS A 62 -5.51 4.27 -1.07
N GLU A 63 -4.98 5.49 -1.00
CA GLU A 63 -5.50 6.63 -1.77
C GLU A 63 -5.43 6.40 -3.28
N VAL A 64 -4.35 5.77 -3.75
CA VAL A 64 -4.17 5.44 -5.16
C VAL A 64 -5.03 4.24 -5.55
N GLU A 65 -5.11 3.23 -4.67
CA GLU A 65 -5.95 2.04 -4.86
C GLU A 65 -7.42 2.40 -4.99
N GLU A 66 -7.95 3.28 -4.14
CA GLU A 66 -9.34 3.72 -4.19
C GLU A 66 -9.70 4.36 -5.54
N ILE A 67 -8.81 5.18 -6.11
CA ILE A 67 -9.03 5.81 -7.41
C ILE A 67 -9.01 4.81 -8.56
N ILE A 68 -8.08 3.83 -8.51
CA ILE A 68 -7.96 2.83 -9.58
C ILE A 68 -9.07 1.78 -9.48
N ALA A 69 -9.49 1.42 -8.28
CA ALA A 69 -10.59 0.49 -8.05
C ALA A 69 -11.95 1.00 -8.58
N ASP A 70 -12.10 2.34 -8.74
CA ASP A 70 -13.30 2.95 -9.33
C ASP A 70 -13.42 2.77 -10.87
N TYR A 71 -12.39 2.18 -11.50
CA TYR A 71 -12.44 1.95 -12.95
C TYR A 71 -13.10 0.62 -13.28
N ASP A 72 -14.12 0.64 -14.14
CA ASP A 72 -14.97 -0.51 -14.48
C ASP A 72 -14.21 -1.75 -14.96
N GLU A 73 -13.03 -1.56 -15.57
CA GLU A 73 -12.18 -2.64 -16.06
C GLU A 73 -11.29 -3.28 -14.99
N VAL A 74 -11.30 -2.78 -13.75
CA VAL A 74 -10.46 -3.25 -12.62
C VAL A 74 -11.31 -3.94 -11.57
N ASP A 75 -11.03 -5.19 -11.29
CA ASP A 75 -11.65 -5.95 -10.19
C ASP A 75 -10.89 -5.75 -8.87
N GLU A 76 -9.57 -5.93 -8.93
CA GLU A 76 -8.70 -5.73 -7.76
C GLU A 76 -7.46 -4.89 -8.14
N VAL A 77 -6.93 -4.18 -7.15
CA VAL A 77 -5.71 -3.41 -7.29
C VAL A 77 -4.86 -3.49 -6.03
N ALA A 78 -3.54 -3.52 -6.21
CA ALA A 78 -2.59 -3.36 -5.12
C ALA A 78 -1.47 -2.42 -5.53
N ILE A 79 -1.25 -1.36 -4.75
CA ILE A 79 -0.22 -0.35 -4.96
C ILE A 79 0.91 -0.55 -3.94
N PHE A 80 2.15 -0.43 -4.41
CA PHE A 80 3.36 -0.61 -3.59
C PHE A 80 4.52 0.23 -4.14
N GLY A 81 5.52 0.49 -3.29
CA GLY A 81 6.77 1.15 -3.68
C GLY A 81 7.79 0.16 -4.23
N LEU A 82 8.54 0.58 -5.24
CA LEU A 82 9.70 -0.13 -5.77
C LEU A 82 10.92 0.78 -5.74
N PRO A 83 12.13 0.24 -5.51
CA PRO A 83 13.36 1.03 -5.55
C PRO A 83 13.50 1.79 -6.87
N HIS A 84 13.85 3.08 -6.80
CA HIS A 84 14.04 3.93 -7.97
C HIS A 84 15.26 4.85 -7.76
N PRO A 85 16.19 4.94 -8.71
CA PRO A 85 17.44 5.69 -8.54
C PRO A 85 17.25 7.18 -8.24
N ASP A 86 16.24 7.82 -8.83
CA ASP A 86 16.03 9.27 -8.68
C ASP A 86 15.06 9.65 -7.56
N PHE A 87 14.13 8.76 -7.19
CA PHE A 87 13.04 9.06 -6.27
C PHE A 87 13.13 8.33 -4.94
N GLY A 88 14.13 7.46 -4.75
CA GLY A 88 14.17 6.51 -3.63
C GLY A 88 13.19 5.37 -3.88
N GLU A 89 11.89 5.68 -3.96
CA GLU A 89 10.87 4.75 -4.39
C GLU A 89 9.99 5.34 -5.51
N ALA A 90 9.59 4.49 -6.45
CA ALA A 90 8.54 4.79 -7.41
C ALA A 90 7.24 4.07 -7.03
N VAL A 91 6.13 4.76 -7.21
CA VAL A 91 4.81 4.14 -7.07
C VAL A 91 4.60 3.15 -8.21
N ALA A 92 4.24 1.92 -7.89
CA ALA A 92 3.93 0.86 -8.84
C ALA A 92 2.68 0.11 -8.39
N GLY A 93 2.06 -0.63 -9.30
CA GLY A 93 0.86 -1.37 -8.98
C GLY A 93 0.67 -2.62 -9.81
N VAL A 94 -0.21 -3.47 -9.31
CA VAL A 94 -0.78 -4.59 -10.04
C VAL A 94 -2.29 -4.48 -10.01
N ILE A 95 -2.95 -4.91 -11.08
CA ILE A 95 -4.41 -5.00 -11.17
C ILE A 95 -4.83 -6.41 -11.58
N VAL A 96 -6.00 -6.81 -11.13
CA VAL A 96 -6.74 -7.96 -11.66
C VAL A 96 -7.87 -7.39 -12.52
N PRO A 97 -8.02 -7.82 -13.78
CA PRO A 97 -9.07 -7.35 -14.65
C PRO A 97 -10.45 -7.77 -14.15
N ALA A 98 -11.44 -6.89 -14.29
CA ALA A 98 -12.83 -7.29 -14.16
C ALA A 98 -13.21 -8.30 -15.27
N ASN A 99 -14.16 -9.19 -14.97
CA ASN A 99 -14.57 -10.25 -15.90
C ASN A 99 -14.93 -9.71 -17.29
N GLY A 100 -14.25 -10.24 -18.32
CA GLY A 100 -14.45 -9.85 -19.72
C GLY A 100 -13.75 -8.55 -20.13
N SER A 101 -13.01 -7.90 -19.25
CA SER A 101 -12.24 -6.69 -19.57
C SER A 101 -10.82 -7.02 -20.02
N THR A 102 -10.24 -6.13 -20.81
CA THR A 102 -8.84 -6.14 -21.25
C THR A 102 -8.24 -4.76 -20.96
N PRO A 103 -7.81 -4.49 -19.69
CA PRO A 103 -7.36 -3.17 -19.29
C PRO A 103 -6.12 -2.72 -20.08
N ASP A 104 -6.14 -1.47 -20.54
CA ASP A 104 -4.94 -0.77 -21.00
C ASP A 104 -4.30 -0.05 -19.81
N THR A 105 -3.19 -0.57 -19.32
CA THR A 105 -2.49 -0.04 -18.12
C THR A 105 -1.97 1.38 -18.33
N ASP A 106 -1.59 1.76 -19.55
CA ASP A 106 -1.12 3.12 -19.86
C ASP A 106 -2.29 4.11 -19.83
N ALA A 107 -3.47 3.69 -20.32
CA ALA A 107 -4.68 4.49 -20.22
C ALA A 107 -5.14 4.66 -18.77
N ILE A 108 -5.04 3.62 -17.93
CA ILE A 108 -5.30 3.69 -16.49
C ILE A 108 -4.36 4.70 -15.81
N ILE A 109 -3.05 4.60 -16.04
CA ILE A 109 -2.06 5.54 -15.51
C ILE A 109 -2.40 6.98 -15.93
N LYS A 110 -2.72 7.19 -17.20
CA LYS A 110 -3.08 8.52 -17.72
C LYS A 110 -4.31 9.10 -17.03
N ARG A 111 -5.39 8.31 -16.87
CA ARG A 111 -6.60 8.75 -16.14
C ARG A 111 -6.32 9.05 -14.66
N THR A 112 -5.40 8.32 -14.07
CA THR A 112 -4.99 8.54 -12.67
C THR A 112 -4.23 9.86 -12.51
N GLN A 113 -3.50 10.32 -13.54
CA GLN A 113 -2.82 11.63 -13.54
C GLN A 113 -3.77 12.82 -13.40
N ASP A 114 -4.99 12.69 -13.90
CA ASP A 114 -5.99 13.76 -13.80
C ASP A 114 -6.58 13.89 -12.37
N LYS A 115 -6.44 12.86 -11.56
CA LYS A 115 -7.02 12.77 -10.20
C LYS A 115 -6.00 12.91 -9.06
N LEU A 116 -4.72 12.67 -9.34
CA LEU A 116 -3.65 12.64 -8.34
C LEU A 116 -2.48 13.57 -8.66
N ALA A 117 -1.78 14.01 -7.61
CA ALA A 117 -0.51 14.68 -7.77
C ALA A 117 0.51 13.75 -8.46
N LYS A 118 1.40 14.31 -9.30
CA LYS A 118 2.33 13.55 -10.17
C LYS A 118 3.19 12.51 -9.43
N PHE A 119 3.59 12.81 -8.19
CA PHE A 119 4.41 11.89 -7.39
C PHE A 119 3.64 10.68 -6.84
N LYS A 120 2.30 10.74 -6.83
CA LYS A 120 1.41 9.64 -6.41
C LYS A 120 1.03 8.72 -7.56
N VAL A 121 1.20 9.15 -8.79
CA VAL A 121 0.81 8.40 -9.98
C VAL A 121 1.73 7.20 -10.18
N PRO A 122 1.20 5.98 -10.36
CA PRO A 122 2.00 4.81 -10.66
C PRO A 122 2.87 5.01 -11.90
N LYS A 123 4.15 4.67 -11.81
CA LYS A 123 5.07 4.64 -12.95
C LYS A 123 4.89 3.40 -13.81
N ARG A 124 4.39 2.33 -13.21
CA ARG A 124 4.12 1.06 -13.88
C ARG A 124 2.94 0.35 -13.22
N ILE A 125 2.10 -0.27 -14.04
CA ILE A 125 1.04 -1.19 -13.62
C ILE A 125 1.21 -2.48 -14.40
N TRP A 126 1.08 -3.62 -13.73
CA TRP A 126 1.03 -4.95 -14.35
C TRP A 126 -0.35 -5.55 -14.16
N ILE A 127 -0.68 -6.49 -15.04
CA ILE A 127 -1.91 -7.28 -14.97
C ILE A 127 -1.54 -8.66 -14.42
N LEU A 128 -2.30 -9.11 -13.43
CA LEU A 128 -2.23 -10.45 -12.86
C LEU A 128 -3.60 -11.12 -12.95
N ASP A 129 -3.63 -12.44 -12.98
CA ASP A 129 -4.87 -13.21 -12.90
C ASP A 129 -5.46 -13.18 -11.49
N GLU A 130 -4.59 -13.11 -10.46
CA GLU A 130 -4.97 -13.01 -9.05
C GLU A 130 -3.89 -12.29 -8.22
N LEU A 131 -4.30 -11.64 -7.12
CA LEU A 131 -3.36 -11.04 -6.17
C LEU A 131 -2.84 -12.09 -5.18
N PRO A 132 -1.53 -12.09 -4.84
CA PRO A 132 -0.99 -13.00 -3.84
C PRO A 132 -1.58 -12.70 -2.46
N ARG A 133 -2.16 -13.72 -1.82
CA ARG A 133 -2.81 -13.62 -0.52
C ARG A 133 -2.25 -14.63 0.47
N ASN A 134 -2.28 -14.28 1.75
CA ASN A 134 -1.98 -15.24 2.81
C ASN A 134 -3.23 -16.10 3.11
N THR A 135 -3.08 -17.07 4.02
CA THR A 135 -4.17 -17.96 4.47
C THR A 135 -5.38 -17.24 5.07
N MET A 136 -5.22 -15.97 5.45
CA MET A 136 -6.29 -15.11 6.00
C MET A 136 -6.91 -14.20 4.92
N GLY A 137 -6.57 -14.39 3.64
CA GLY A 137 -7.06 -13.57 2.53
C GLY A 137 -6.41 -12.19 2.36
N LYS A 138 -5.39 -11.86 3.16
CA LYS A 138 -4.72 -10.55 3.08
C LYS A 138 -3.71 -10.53 1.94
N ILE A 139 -3.76 -9.47 1.12
CA ILE A 139 -2.82 -9.23 0.01
C ILE A 139 -1.39 -9.13 0.55
N GLN A 140 -0.47 -9.86 -0.07
CA GLN A 140 0.93 -9.94 0.30
C GLN A 140 1.77 -8.96 -0.53
N LYS A 141 1.68 -7.65 -0.24
CA LYS A 141 2.45 -6.61 -0.95
C LYS A 141 3.97 -6.83 -0.90
N ALA A 142 4.48 -7.48 0.15
CA ALA A 142 5.89 -7.83 0.26
C ALA A 142 6.34 -8.80 -0.85
N GLN A 143 5.48 -9.75 -1.25
CA GLN A 143 5.76 -10.66 -2.37
C GLN A 143 5.78 -9.89 -3.70
N LEU A 144 4.85 -8.97 -3.90
CA LEU A 144 4.81 -8.11 -5.09
C LEU A 144 6.08 -7.24 -5.19
N ARG A 145 6.47 -6.58 -4.10
CA ARG A 145 7.71 -5.80 -4.08
C ARG A 145 8.92 -6.64 -4.48
N LYS A 146 9.04 -7.85 -3.94
CA LYS A 146 10.15 -8.75 -4.26
C LYS A 146 10.12 -9.23 -5.71
N ALA A 147 8.92 -9.53 -6.25
CA ALA A 147 8.78 -10.00 -7.63
C ALA A 147 9.16 -8.94 -8.68
N TYR A 148 9.02 -7.66 -8.34
CA TYR A 148 9.23 -6.54 -9.26
C TYR A 148 10.37 -5.60 -8.84
N GLU A 149 11.21 -5.99 -7.86
CA GLU A 149 12.23 -5.12 -7.25
C GLU A 149 13.24 -4.52 -8.25
N ASP A 150 13.55 -5.25 -9.32
CA ASP A 150 14.53 -4.82 -10.34
C ASP A 150 13.93 -3.95 -11.45
N THR A 151 12.61 -3.63 -11.39
CA THR A 151 11.92 -2.92 -12.47
C THR A 151 12.58 -1.61 -12.86
N PHE A 152 13.07 -0.84 -11.89
CA PHE A 152 13.70 0.46 -12.10
C PHE A 152 15.21 0.46 -11.77
N ALA A 153 15.80 -0.71 -11.49
CA ALA A 153 17.19 -0.83 -11.04
C ALA A 153 18.20 -0.46 -12.14
N THR A 154 17.83 -0.65 -13.42
CA THR A 154 18.61 -0.18 -14.56
C THR A 154 17.90 1.03 -15.16
N GLY A 155 18.50 2.21 -14.99
CA GLY A 155 18.01 3.42 -15.68
C GLY A 155 17.90 3.13 -17.18
N SER A 156 16.68 3.05 -17.68
CA SER A 156 16.43 3.12 -19.13
C SER A 156 16.94 4.47 -19.60
N LYS A 157 18.07 4.43 -20.32
CA LYS A 157 18.55 5.56 -21.12
C LYS A 157 17.56 5.82 -22.25
#